data_56a07fd98a4375694d32c9c06deab0ad
#
_entry.id   56a07fd98a4375694d32c9c06deab0ad
#
_cell.length_a   1.000
_cell.length_b   1.000
_cell.length_c   1.000
_cell.angle_alpha   90.00
_cell.angle_beta   90.00
_cell.angle_gamma   90.00
#
_symmetry.space_group_name_H-M   'P 1'
#
loop_
_entity.id
_entity.type
_entity.pdbx_description
1 polymer ?
#
loop_
_entity_poly.entity_id
_entity_poly.type
_entity_poly.pdbx_seq_one_letter_code
_entity_poly.pdbx_strand_id
1 'polypeptide(L)'
;DGLDAKTRDEIYSKLTRFVRSRWFEPPFGGEVFDKMLLDAFAAMAAGPQGPRLLPDEQPLDLFVTVTDFSGHPEALPIHSPPMIVETEHRLTLSFRDAPGSMAQLGEIPGLVFAARATASFPGAFPPFTVAELDRALETSGMSWPGRSDFLARVLPRQVAAGTAETTALIDGSVLANAPFRPAIDALRDRPSRREVDRRFVYIDPKPGMKSIKLSGNDDTPGFFTTLFGALSDIPRTQPIRDNLEAIAGRTERIARTRRIVEALRPDVETSVEHLFGRTLFLDRPTSARLATWRARAGERAARDAGHSFVAYREIVRAGIADALARVTPSRVGAAAVVHELAQRRDVTPLDLRYRIRRLRFVARRLAVLADENPAVDYEGVRQTVFACLARYLERESPHFLGSIEAVDARTLLDLIATRWDLATLDAQTDAAMADAIGACFRTHRRQPLLAYLGFPFYDVATLALLQGEGFDEFDPVMVDRIAPEDATSLSGGVPVLKGIQFNSFGAFFSRAYRENDYLWGRLHGAERLIDIIVATLPADALGTAAVSRAKCAAFDAILDREGPRLTTIPETIVELRNRLAALSGKAGATGLD
;
A
#
# COMPACT_ATOMS: atom_id res chain seq x y z
N ASP A 1 21.51 29.12 20.91
CA ASP A 1 22.73 28.96 21.68
C ASP A 1 22.61 27.69 22.51
N GLY A 2 23.24 26.68 22.33
CA GLY A 2 23.18 25.34 22.95
C GLY A 2 24.03 24.33 22.22
N LEU A 3 24.87 24.84 21.29
CA LEU A 3 25.80 24.00 20.53
C LEU A 3 27.13 23.90 21.31
N ASP A 4 27.61 22.66 21.49
CA ASP A 4 28.98 22.49 21.96
C ASP A 4 29.99 23.04 20.93
N ALA A 5 31.19 23.36 21.39
CA ALA A 5 32.22 23.99 20.56
C ALA A 5 32.60 23.14 19.36
N LYS A 6 32.65 21.79 19.50
CA LYS A 6 33.01 20.84 18.45
C LYS A 6 31.96 20.78 17.33
N THR A 7 30.68 20.76 17.72
CA THR A 7 29.56 20.79 16.76
C THR A 7 29.52 22.13 16.03
N ARG A 8 29.82 23.24 16.72
CA ARG A 8 29.92 24.58 16.13
C ARG A 8 31.05 24.64 15.09
N ASP A 9 32.25 24.16 15.43
CA ASP A 9 33.38 24.13 14.53
C ASP A 9 33.15 23.23 13.30
N GLU A 10 32.49 22.08 13.46
CA GLU A 10 32.09 21.22 12.37
C GLU A 10 31.14 21.93 11.40
N ILE A 11 30.11 22.58 11.93
CA ILE A 11 29.15 23.37 11.15
C ILE A 11 29.83 24.51 10.43
N TYR A 12 30.66 25.29 11.11
CA TYR A 12 31.38 26.42 10.48
C TYR A 12 32.35 25.97 9.39
N SER A 13 33.08 24.88 9.59
CA SER A 13 34.01 24.38 8.57
C SER A 13 33.28 23.92 7.31
N LYS A 14 32.12 23.28 7.47
CA LYS A 14 31.30 22.82 6.36
C LYS A 14 30.57 23.97 5.65
N LEU A 15 30.01 24.92 6.41
CA LEU A 15 29.42 26.14 5.86
C LEU A 15 30.44 26.99 5.11
N THR A 16 31.67 27.09 5.59
CA THR A 16 32.73 27.83 4.91
C THR A 16 33.10 27.19 3.59
N ARG A 17 33.10 25.83 3.51
CA ARG A 17 33.29 25.11 2.23
C ARG A 17 32.10 25.31 1.29
N PHE A 18 30.88 25.31 1.83
CA PHE A 18 29.67 25.59 1.08
C PHE A 18 29.64 26.98 0.46
N VAL A 19 30.01 28.02 1.23
CA VAL A 19 30.07 29.42 0.74
C VAL A 19 31.20 29.66 -0.23
N ARG A 20 32.29 28.88 -0.17
CA ARG A 20 33.42 28.95 -1.12
C ARG A 20 33.19 28.14 -2.41
N SER A 21 32.17 27.26 -2.45
CA SER A 21 31.79 26.60 -3.70
C SER A 21 31.30 27.66 -4.70
N ARG A 22 31.61 27.44 -5.99
CA ARG A 22 31.16 28.36 -7.04
C ARG A 22 29.65 28.47 -7.02
N TRP A 23 29.12 29.68 -7.12
CA TRP A 23 27.71 30.00 -7.02
C TRP A 23 26.80 29.21 -7.98
N PHE A 24 27.34 28.55 -8.98
CA PHE A 24 26.63 27.80 -10.02
C PHE A 24 26.94 26.29 -10.00
N GLU A 25 27.71 25.80 -9.02
CA GLU A 25 27.97 24.35 -8.86
C GLU A 25 27.33 23.86 -7.57
N PRO A 26 26.63 22.69 -7.59
CA PRO A 26 26.06 22.09 -6.39
C PRO A 26 27.15 21.85 -5.34
N PRO A 27 26.87 22.10 -4.04
CA PRO A 27 27.86 22.03 -2.98
C PRO A 27 28.39 20.62 -2.71
N PHE A 28 27.66 19.60 -3.16
CA PHE A 28 28.02 18.18 -2.98
C PHE A 28 28.22 17.53 -4.34
N GLY A 29 29.39 16.93 -4.57
CA GLY A 29 29.69 16.20 -5.82
C GLY A 29 28.90 14.90 -5.92
N GLY A 30 28.34 14.59 -7.09
CA GLY A 30 27.57 13.39 -7.35
C GLY A 30 28.37 12.10 -7.11
N GLU A 31 29.58 12.01 -7.63
CA GLU A 31 30.45 10.82 -7.50
C GLU A 31 30.76 10.42 -6.06
N VAL A 32 30.93 11.39 -5.16
CA VAL A 32 31.12 11.12 -3.72
C VAL A 32 29.87 10.51 -3.12
N PHE A 33 28.72 10.98 -3.53
CA PHE A 33 27.44 10.48 -3.04
C PHE A 33 27.14 9.08 -3.58
N ASP A 34 27.40 8.82 -4.86
CA ASP A 34 27.28 7.49 -5.46
C ASP A 34 28.16 6.47 -4.73
N LYS A 35 29.42 6.81 -4.47
CA LYS A 35 30.32 5.95 -3.71
C LYS A 35 29.80 5.66 -2.30
N MET A 36 29.30 6.67 -1.58
CA MET A 36 28.72 6.48 -0.25
C MET A 36 27.51 5.53 -0.29
N LEU A 37 26.66 5.63 -1.30
CA LEU A 37 25.51 4.73 -1.47
C LEU A 37 25.97 3.32 -1.81
N LEU A 38 26.92 3.14 -2.74
CA LEU A 38 27.47 1.83 -3.08
C LEU A 38 28.08 1.16 -1.84
N ASP A 39 28.92 1.88 -1.09
CA ASP A 39 29.53 1.37 0.15
C ASP A 39 28.47 0.99 1.20
N ALA A 40 27.42 1.80 1.35
CA ALA A 40 26.33 1.55 2.30
C ALA A 40 25.52 0.29 1.92
N PHE A 41 25.11 0.16 0.67
CA PHE A 41 24.36 -1.02 0.20
C PHE A 41 25.23 -2.29 0.22
N ALA A 42 26.51 -2.19 -0.12
CA ALA A 42 27.43 -3.31 0.01
C ALA A 42 27.61 -3.76 1.48
N ALA A 43 27.73 -2.81 2.41
CA ALA A 43 27.81 -3.10 3.84
C ALA A 43 26.51 -3.73 4.37
N MET A 44 25.36 -3.27 3.90
CA MET A 44 24.07 -3.89 4.24
C MET A 44 23.98 -5.34 3.73
N ALA A 45 24.40 -5.59 2.50
CA ALA A 45 24.38 -6.93 1.90
C ALA A 45 25.35 -7.90 2.59
N ALA A 46 26.52 -7.40 3.07
CA ALA A 46 27.50 -8.18 3.80
C ALA A 46 27.12 -8.41 5.27
N GLY A 47 26.11 -7.69 5.78
CA GLY A 47 25.64 -7.83 7.17
C GLY A 47 24.93 -9.16 7.44
N PRO A 48 24.76 -9.54 8.73
CA PRO A 48 24.03 -10.74 9.08
C PRO A 48 22.57 -10.62 8.63
N GLN A 49 22.11 -11.60 7.86
CA GLN A 49 20.72 -11.67 7.42
C GLN A 49 19.85 -12.23 8.56
N GLY A 50 18.82 -11.47 8.93
CA GLY A 50 17.78 -11.94 9.84
C GLY A 50 16.76 -12.83 9.13
N PRO A 51 15.83 -13.47 9.89
CA PRO A 51 14.73 -14.21 9.29
C PRO A 51 13.84 -13.24 8.48
N ARG A 52 13.26 -13.75 7.39
CA ARG A 52 12.27 -12.99 6.61
C ARG A 52 11.09 -12.61 7.49
N LEU A 53 10.72 -11.33 7.52
CA LEU A 53 9.61 -10.83 8.33
C LEU A 53 8.25 -10.99 7.64
N LEU A 54 8.24 -11.07 6.31
CA LEU A 54 7.01 -11.30 5.53
C LEU A 54 6.85 -12.79 5.25
N PRO A 55 5.60 -13.31 5.21
CA PRO A 55 5.33 -14.66 4.75
C PRO A 55 5.89 -14.89 3.33
N ASP A 56 6.31 -16.11 3.02
CA ASP A 56 6.97 -16.44 1.75
C ASP A 56 6.14 -16.10 0.50
N GLU A 57 4.81 -16.14 0.63
CA GLU A 57 3.88 -15.81 -0.45
C GLU A 57 3.50 -14.30 -0.52
N GLN A 58 4.05 -13.49 0.39
CA GLN A 58 3.79 -12.04 0.41
C GLN A 58 5.05 -11.29 -0.08
N PRO A 59 5.06 -10.85 -1.35
CA PRO A 59 6.16 -10.08 -1.88
C PRO A 59 6.18 -8.68 -1.27
N LEU A 60 7.40 -8.12 -1.17
CA LEU A 60 7.61 -6.72 -0.86
C LEU A 60 7.69 -5.93 -2.17
N ASP A 61 6.86 -4.90 -2.30
CA ASP A 61 6.94 -3.93 -3.39
C ASP A 61 7.56 -2.62 -2.87
N LEU A 62 8.55 -2.10 -3.57
CA LEU A 62 9.14 -0.78 -3.31
C LEU A 62 8.91 0.10 -4.52
N PHE A 63 8.36 1.28 -4.30
CA PHE A 63 8.18 2.32 -5.30
C PHE A 63 9.00 3.55 -4.92
N VAL A 64 9.85 4.00 -5.85
CA VAL A 64 10.67 5.19 -5.67
C VAL A 64 10.29 6.20 -6.75
N THR A 65 9.89 7.40 -6.33
CA THR A 65 9.56 8.47 -7.28
C THR A 65 10.79 9.26 -7.67
N VAL A 66 10.84 9.61 -8.94
CA VAL A 66 11.90 10.40 -9.56
C VAL A 66 11.27 11.35 -10.57
N THR A 67 11.91 12.48 -10.81
CA THR A 67 11.48 13.45 -11.82
C THR A 67 12.49 13.47 -12.98
N ASP A 68 12.01 13.22 -14.19
CA ASP A 68 12.76 13.47 -15.44
C ASP A 68 12.77 14.98 -15.70
N PHE A 69 13.92 15.60 -15.61
CA PHE A 69 14.04 17.05 -15.75
C PHE A 69 13.58 17.55 -17.13
N SER A 70 13.92 16.82 -18.18
CA SER A 70 13.53 17.16 -19.55
C SER A 70 12.11 16.71 -19.89
N GLY A 71 11.62 15.71 -19.18
CA GLY A 71 10.35 15.05 -19.45
C GLY A 71 10.37 14.18 -20.71
N HIS A 72 9.31 13.44 -20.87
CA HIS A 72 9.10 12.55 -22.02
C HIS A 72 7.70 12.70 -22.58
N PRO A 73 7.50 12.52 -23.91
CA PRO A 73 6.19 12.67 -24.53
C PRO A 73 5.24 11.55 -24.11
N GLU A 74 4.04 11.91 -23.70
CA GLU A 74 2.94 11.00 -23.40
C GLU A 74 1.70 11.33 -24.22
N ALA A 75 1.16 10.32 -24.93
CA ALA A 75 -0.04 10.47 -25.71
C ALA A 75 -1.28 10.34 -24.82
N LEU A 76 -2.11 11.38 -24.80
CA LEU A 76 -3.35 11.42 -24.04
C LEU A 76 -4.55 11.44 -24.98
N PRO A 77 -5.49 10.48 -24.87
CA PRO A 77 -6.72 10.51 -25.64
C PRO A 77 -7.66 11.59 -25.10
N ILE A 78 -8.15 12.45 -25.98
CA ILE A 78 -9.16 13.46 -25.69
C ILE A 78 -10.24 13.43 -26.79
N HIS A 79 -11.25 14.27 -26.69
CA HIS A 79 -12.37 14.26 -27.64
C HIS A 79 -12.07 15.01 -28.94
N SER A 80 -11.37 16.15 -28.85
CA SER A 80 -11.00 16.92 -30.02
C SER A 80 -9.77 17.80 -29.74
N PRO A 81 -8.65 17.51 -30.42
CA PRO A 81 -8.39 16.38 -31.32
C PRO A 81 -8.45 15.04 -30.60
N PRO A 82 -8.54 13.89 -31.31
CA PRO A 82 -8.69 12.58 -30.60
C PRO A 82 -7.49 12.19 -29.74
N MET A 83 -6.34 12.80 -29.97
CA MET A 83 -5.11 12.55 -29.21
C MET A 83 -4.27 13.83 -29.16
N ILE A 84 -3.71 14.11 -27.99
CA ILE A 84 -2.68 15.11 -27.79
C ILE A 84 -1.41 14.44 -27.22
N VAL A 85 -0.29 15.10 -27.40
CA VAL A 85 0.98 14.67 -26.79
C VAL A 85 1.38 15.74 -25.79
N GLU A 86 1.43 15.35 -24.53
CA GLU A 86 1.88 16.20 -23.42
C GLU A 86 3.22 15.71 -22.88
N THR A 87 3.92 16.58 -22.17
CA THR A 87 5.19 16.20 -21.53
C THR A 87 4.92 15.70 -20.13
N GLU A 88 5.30 14.44 -19.84
CA GLU A 88 5.26 13.87 -18.49
C GLU A 88 6.66 13.84 -17.90
N HIS A 89 6.80 14.30 -16.67
CA HIS A 89 8.07 14.36 -15.94
C HIS A 89 8.16 13.34 -14.81
N ARG A 90 7.03 12.82 -14.33
CA ARG A 90 6.97 11.90 -13.20
C ARG A 90 7.39 10.50 -13.61
N LEU A 91 8.30 9.92 -12.87
CA LEU A 91 8.73 8.53 -13.02
C LEU A 91 8.54 7.80 -11.70
N THR A 92 8.10 6.55 -11.78
CA THR A 92 8.02 5.65 -10.62
C THR A 92 8.86 4.41 -10.90
N LEU A 93 9.95 4.26 -10.17
CA LEU A 93 10.80 3.09 -10.23
C LEU A 93 10.21 2.03 -9.30
N SER A 94 9.92 0.84 -9.83
CA SER A 94 9.33 -0.25 -9.07
C SER A 94 10.31 -1.39 -8.89
N PHE A 95 10.36 -1.93 -7.67
CA PHE A 95 11.13 -3.12 -7.30
C PHE A 95 10.18 -4.09 -6.61
N ARG A 96 10.38 -5.38 -6.85
CA ARG A 96 9.56 -6.43 -6.28
C ARG A 96 10.41 -7.59 -5.83
N ASP A 97 10.27 -7.98 -4.59
CA ASP A 97 10.80 -9.22 -4.07
C ASP A 97 9.90 -10.38 -4.55
N ALA A 98 10.40 -11.16 -5.52
CA ALA A 98 9.65 -12.28 -6.07
C ALA A 98 9.65 -13.48 -5.11
N PRO A 99 8.53 -14.23 -5.00
CA PRO A 99 8.48 -15.47 -4.24
C PRO A 99 9.57 -16.45 -4.72
N GLY A 100 10.33 -17.02 -3.78
CA GLY A 100 11.42 -17.97 -4.09
C GLY A 100 12.74 -17.32 -4.52
N SER A 101 12.83 -15.99 -4.63
CA SER A 101 14.11 -15.29 -4.73
C SER A 101 14.81 -15.26 -3.35
N MET A 102 16.13 -15.09 -3.36
CA MET A 102 16.93 -14.96 -2.12
C MET A 102 16.63 -13.65 -1.36
N ALA A 103 15.37 -13.24 -1.28
CA ALA A 103 14.87 -12.05 -0.58
C ALA A 103 15.60 -10.75 -0.98
N GLN A 104 15.78 -10.53 -2.28
CA GLN A 104 16.39 -9.30 -2.79
C GLN A 104 15.41 -8.53 -3.66
N LEU A 105 15.20 -7.26 -3.33
CA LEU A 105 14.39 -6.34 -4.14
C LEU A 105 15.01 -6.07 -5.52
N GLY A 106 16.33 -6.21 -5.64
CA GLY A 106 17.07 -6.01 -6.87
C GLY A 106 18.59 -6.00 -6.65
N GLU A 107 19.34 -5.87 -7.73
CA GLU A 107 20.79 -5.70 -7.69
C GLU A 107 21.18 -4.37 -7.02
N ILE A 108 22.29 -4.36 -6.29
CA ILE A 108 22.78 -3.16 -5.61
C ILE A 108 22.85 -1.93 -6.54
N PRO A 109 23.41 -2.01 -7.77
CA PRO A 109 23.45 -0.85 -8.66
C PRO A 109 22.05 -0.29 -8.98
N GLY A 110 21.04 -1.13 -9.16
CA GLY A 110 19.65 -0.68 -9.39
C GLY A 110 19.05 0.04 -8.20
N LEU A 111 19.33 -0.43 -6.99
CA LEU A 111 18.88 0.22 -5.74
C LEU A 111 19.62 1.55 -5.51
N VAL A 112 20.93 1.59 -5.80
CA VAL A 112 21.75 2.83 -5.75
C VAL A 112 21.24 3.84 -6.78
N PHE A 113 20.93 3.40 -8.00
CA PHE A 113 20.30 4.24 -9.02
C PHE A 113 19.03 4.93 -8.47
N ALA A 114 18.12 4.16 -7.90
CA ALA A 114 16.88 4.70 -7.35
C ALA A 114 17.14 5.66 -6.18
N ALA A 115 17.99 5.28 -5.23
CA ALA A 115 18.31 6.10 -4.07
C ALA A 115 18.99 7.42 -4.46
N ARG A 116 19.95 7.38 -5.41
CA ARG A 116 20.68 8.56 -5.90
C ARG A 116 19.76 9.48 -6.68
N ALA A 117 18.94 8.93 -7.60
CA ALA A 117 18.02 9.72 -8.40
C ALA A 117 17.00 10.46 -7.53
N THR A 118 16.33 9.75 -6.59
CA THR A 118 15.33 10.36 -5.69
C THR A 118 15.93 11.35 -4.69
N ALA A 119 17.22 11.23 -4.37
CA ALA A 119 17.91 12.14 -3.46
C ALA A 119 18.56 13.35 -4.18
N SER A 120 18.41 13.47 -5.50
CA SER A 120 18.98 14.59 -6.29
C SER A 120 18.17 15.88 -6.12
N PHE A 121 18.14 16.38 -4.88
CA PHE A 121 17.39 17.59 -4.55
C PHE A 121 17.98 18.83 -5.25
N PRO A 122 17.17 19.58 -6.05
CA PRO A 122 17.64 20.77 -6.75
C PRO A 122 18.23 21.81 -5.77
N GLY A 123 19.44 22.27 -6.08
CA GLY A 123 20.18 23.22 -5.26
C GLY A 123 21.10 22.59 -4.21
N ALA A 124 20.94 21.31 -3.84
CA ALA A 124 21.85 20.60 -2.94
C ALA A 124 22.78 19.63 -3.69
N PHE A 125 22.23 18.89 -4.64
CA PHE A 125 22.94 17.89 -5.42
C PHE A 125 22.75 18.13 -6.92
N PRO A 126 23.73 17.74 -7.75
CA PRO A 126 23.57 17.79 -9.20
C PRO A 126 22.48 16.80 -9.63
N PRO A 127 21.81 17.06 -10.79
CA PRO A 127 20.97 16.07 -11.43
C PRO A 127 21.74 14.78 -11.68
N PHE A 128 21.10 13.65 -11.49
CA PHE A 128 21.72 12.34 -11.65
C PHE A 128 21.52 11.81 -13.07
N THR A 129 22.52 11.11 -13.61
CA THR A 129 22.45 10.42 -14.91
C THR A 129 22.95 8.99 -14.80
N VAL A 130 22.50 8.11 -15.72
CA VAL A 130 22.99 6.73 -15.81
C VAL A 130 24.52 6.71 -15.98
N ALA A 131 25.07 7.58 -16.82
CA ALA A 131 26.50 7.68 -17.07
C ALA A 131 27.33 8.05 -15.82
N GLU A 132 26.74 8.77 -14.85
CA GLU A 132 27.38 9.05 -13.55
C GLU A 132 27.57 7.76 -12.76
N LEU A 133 26.52 6.95 -12.63
CA LEU A 133 26.58 5.68 -11.91
C LEU A 133 27.53 4.68 -12.57
N ASP A 134 27.53 4.59 -13.90
CA ASP A 134 28.44 3.69 -14.63
C ASP A 134 29.92 4.01 -14.29
N ARG A 135 30.28 5.29 -14.27
CA ARG A 135 31.65 5.71 -13.83
C ARG A 135 31.95 5.35 -12.37
N ALA A 136 30.94 5.51 -11.49
CA ALA A 136 31.13 5.16 -10.09
C ALA A 136 31.30 3.64 -9.89
N LEU A 137 30.59 2.83 -10.67
CA LEU A 137 30.71 1.36 -10.67
C LEU A 137 32.07 0.92 -11.21
N GLU A 138 32.54 1.49 -12.34
CA GLU A 138 33.86 1.24 -12.88
C GLU A 138 34.97 1.56 -11.86
N THR A 139 34.89 2.72 -11.22
CA THR A 139 35.84 3.15 -10.18
C THR A 139 35.85 2.22 -8.97
N SER A 140 34.68 1.66 -8.62
CA SER A 140 34.52 0.74 -7.48
C SER A 140 34.77 -0.73 -7.84
N GLY A 141 35.03 -1.04 -9.12
CA GLY A 141 35.21 -2.42 -9.61
C GLY A 141 33.94 -3.29 -9.50
N MET A 142 32.76 -2.68 -9.47
CA MET A 142 31.47 -3.38 -9.39
C MET A 142 30.87 -3.55 -10.78
N SER A 143 30.30 -4.72 -11.06
CA SER A 143 29.55 -5.00 -12.30
C SER A 143 28.06 -4.84 -12.10
N TRP A 144 27.35 -4.53 -13.20
CA TRP A 144 25.89 -4.46 -13.24
C TRP A 144 25.33 -5.35 -14.37
N PRO A 145 25.22 -6.67 -14.16
CA PRO A 145 24.78 -7.61 -15.20
C PRO A 145 23.36 -7.31 -15.72
N GLY A 146 22.44 -6.94 -14.84
CA GLY A 146 21.04 -6.64 -15.18
C GLY A 146 20.77 -5.20 -15.67
N ARG A 147 21.83 -4.41 -16.00
CA ARG A 147 21.69 -2.99 -16.37
C ARG A 147 20.68 -2.73 -17.49
N SER A 148 20.81 -3.45 -18.60
CA SER A 148 19.96 -3.23 -19.78
C SER A 148 18.49 -3.53 -19.50
N ASP A 149 18.21 -4.64 -18.82
CA ASP A 149 16.84 -5.04 -18.46
C ASP A 149 16.25 -4.07 -17.43
N PHE A 150 17.06 -3.61 -16.48
CA PHE A 150 16.65 -2.61 -15.52
C PHE A 150 16.27 -1.30 -16.20
N LEU A 151 17.12 -0.75 -17.06
CA LEU A 151 16.86 0.51 -17.77
C LEU A 151 15.64 0.38 -18.69
N ALA A 152 15.51 -0.72 -19.43
CA ALA A 152 14.33 -0.97 -20.27
C ALA A 152 13.02 -1.00 -19.47
N ARG A 153 13.06 -1.45 -18.21
CA ARG A 153 11.91 -1.49 -17.33
C ARG A 153 11.59 -0.14 -16.69
N VAL A 154 12.61 0.61 -16.23
CA VAL A 154 12.39 1.85 -15.44
C VAL A 154 12.37 3.12 -16.28
N LEU A 155 13.03 3.11 -17.45
CA LEU A 155 13.13 4.22 -18.41
C LEU A 155 12.74 3.76 -19.83
N PRO A 156 11.61 3.08 -20.04
CA PRO A 156 11.29 2.44 -21.32
C PRO A 156 11.22 3.42 -22.49
N ARG A 157 10.73 4.63 -22.27
CA ARG A 157 10.61 5.67 -23.30
C ARG A 157 11.95 6.28 -23.66
N GLN A 158 12.78 6.55 -22.65
CA GLN A 158 14.13 7.08 -22.84
C GLN A 158 15.05 6.05 -23.51
N VAL A 159 14.89 4.76 -23.18
CA VAL A 159 15.62 3.67 -23.87
C VAL A 159 15.18 3.58 -25.34
N ALA A 160 13.87 3.62 -25.62
CA ALA A 160 13.36 3.60 -26.98
C ALA A 160 13.81 4.82 -27.79
N ALA A 161 13.97 5.97 -27.16
CA ALA A 161 14.48 7.21 -27.79
C ALA A 161 16.02 7.28 -27.87
N GLY A 162 16.74 6.34 -27.25
CA GLY A 162 18.21 6.35 -27.18
C GLY A 162 18.79 7.45 -26.28
N THR A 163 18.00 8.01 -25.36
CA THR A 163 18.39 9.12 -24.47
C THR A 163 18.62 8.70 -23.02
N ALA A 164 18.44 7.43 -22.67
CA ALA A 164 18.50 6.94 -21.29
C ALA A 164 19.80 7.30 -20.55
N GLU A 165 20.93 7.25 -21.24
CA GLU A 165 22.26 7.53 -20.68
C GLU A 165 22.42 8.99 -20.22
N THR A 166 21.78 9.92 -20.93
CA THR A 166 21.90 11.37 -20.72
C THR A 166 20.69 11.99 -20.04
N THR A 167 19.65 11.21 -19.76
CA THR A 167 18.47 11.69 -19.05
C THR A 167 18.85 12.20 -17.67
N ALA A 168 18.55 13.47 -17.41
CA ALA A 168 18.83 14.13 -16.14
C ALA A 168 17.68 13.87 -15.17
N LEU A 169 17.95 13.13 -14.09
CA LEU A 169 16.99 12.77 -13.05
C LEU A 169 17.18 13.65 -11.82
N ILE A 170 16.09 14.15 -11.27
CA ILE A 170 16.06 14.93 -10.03
C ILE A 170 15.08 14.31 -9.04
N ASP A 171 15.10 14.80 -7.80
CA ASP A 171 14.27 14.36 -6.68
C ASP A 171 12.78 14.23 -7.08
N GLY A 172 12.22 13.07 -6.83
CA GLY A 172 10.80 12.79 -7.09
C GLY A 172 9.85 13.63 -6.26
N SER A 173 10.29 14.13 -5.10
CA SER A 173 9.47 15.00 -4.26
C SER A 173 9.13 16.35 -4.89
N VAL A 174 9.79 16.72 -5.99
CA VAL A 174 9.47 17.93 -6.76
C VAL A 174 8.04 17.86 -7.31
N LEU A 175 7.61 16.70 -7.83
CA LEU A 175 6.29 16.51 -8.44
C LEU A 175 5.42 15.45 -7.76
N ALA A 176 6.03 14.53 -7.02
CA ALA A 176 5.34 13.37 -6.43
C ALA A 176 5.85 13.10 -5.01
N ASN A 177 5.66 14.06 -4.11
CA ASN A 177 5.94 13.87 -2.69
C ASN A 177 4.86 13.03 -2.04
N ALA A 178 5.26 11.99 -1.28
CA ALA A 178 4.37 10.99 -0.68
C ALA A 178 3.42 10.32 -1.71
N PRO A 179 3.95 9.51 -2.62
CA PRO A 179 3.20 8.91 -3.72
C PRO A 179 2.34 7.72 -3.24
N PHE A 180 1.16 7.97 -2.68
CA PHE A 180 0.23 6.92 -2.28
C PHE A 180 -0.32 6.12 -3.46
N ARG A 181 -0.48 6.75 -4.63
CA ARG A 181 -1.11 6.13 -5.79
C ARG A 181 -0.45 4.83 -6.24
N PRO A 182 0.89 4.72 -6.42
CA PRO A 182 1.53 3.44 -6.77
C PRO A 182 1.29 2.35 -5.73
N ALA A 183 1.29 2.69 -4.44
CA ALA A 183 1.01 1.73 -3.37
C ALA A 183 -0.47 1.28 -3.37
N ILE A 184 -1.41 2.19 -3.64
CA ILE A 184 -2.83 1.88 -3.79
C ILE A 184 -3.05 0.98 -5.01
N ASP A 185 -2.44 1.31 -6.14
CA ASP A 185 -2.57 0.53 -7.37
C ASP A 185 -1.99 -0.89 -7.21
N ALA A 186 -0.88 -1.03 -6.46
CA ALA A 186 -0.30 -2.33 -6.16
C ALA A 186 -1.21 -3.25 -5.33
N LEU A 187 -2.12 -2.70 -4.53
CA LEU A 187 -3.07 -3.50 -3.75
C LEU A 187 -4.02 -4.32 -4.63
N ARG A 188 -4.30 -3.87 -5.86
CA ARG A 188 -5.12 -4.62 -6.83
C ARG A 188 -4.52 -5.99 -7.14
N ASP A 189 -3.20 -6.08 -7.14
CA ASP A 189 -2.45 -7.29 -7.40
C ASP A 189 -2.11 -8.07 -6.12
N ARG A 190 -2.64 -7.64 -4.98
CA ARG A 190 -2.41 -8.22 -3.65
C ARG A 190 -3.74 -8.57 -2.97
N PRO A 191 -4.59 -9.42 -3.59
CA PRO A 191 -5.84 -9.81 -2.97
C PRO A 191 -5.56 -10.57 -1.67
N SER A 192 -6.30 -10.26 -0.62
CA SER A 192 -6.19 -11.00 0.63
C SER A 192 -6.86 -12.36 0.51
N ARG A 193 -6.18 -13.39 1.05
CA ARG A 193 -6.72 -14.75 1.18
C ARG A 193 -7.47 -14.96 2.49
N ARG A 194 -7.40 -13.98 3.39
CA ARG A 194 -8.04 -13.96 4.69
C ARG A 194 -8.64 -12.57 4.93
N GLU A 195 -9.38 -12.42 6.00
CA GLU A 195 -9.77 -11.12 6.52
C GLU A 195 -8.53 -10.37 7.01
N VAL A 196 -8.33 -9.14 6.54
CA VAL A 196 -7.15 -8.33 6.84
C VAL A 196 -7.55 -6.87 7.06
N ASP A 197 -6.88 -6.22 7.99
CA ASP A 197 -6.88 -4.78 8.11
C ASP A 197 -5.84 -4.18 7.17
N ARG A 198 -6.30 -3.45 6.16
CA ARG A 198 -5.40 -2.72 5.26
C ARG A 198 -5.12 -1.34 5.82
N ARG A 199 -3.83 -1.05 6.01
CA ARG A 199 -3.38 0.22 6.57
C ARG A 199 -2.37 0.89 5.67
N PHE A 200 -2.59 2.16 5.39
CA PHE A 200 -1.58 3.06 4.86
C PHE A 200 -0.92 3.78 6.01
N VAL A 201 0.34 3.46 6.27
CA VAL A 201 1.12 4.17 7.28
C VAL A 201 1.92 5.26 6.58
N TYR A 202 1.51 6.51 6.82
CA TYR A 202 2.17 7.69 6.30
C TYR A 202 3.23 8.18 7.28
N ILE A 203 4.48 8.29 6.83
CA ILE A 203 5.59 8.79 7.66
C ILE A 203 5.84 10.24 7.28
N ASP A 204 5.63 11.16 8.24
CA ASP A 204 5.94 12.57 8.11
C ASP A 204 7.06 12.95 9.09
N PRO A 205 8.30 13.07 8.62
CA PRO A 205 9.42 13.41 9.49
C PRO A 205 9.48 14.90 9.86
N LYS A 206 8.67 15.75 9.21
CA LYS A 206 8.68 17.19 9.46
C LYS A 206 7.62 17.53 10.52
N PRO A 207 8.02 17.95 11.73
CA PRO A 207 7.07 18.52 12.67
C PRO A 207 6.40 19.73 12.02
N GLY A 208 5.08 19.85 12.15
CA GLY A 208 4.23 20.84 11.51
C GLY A 208 4.89 22.20 11.41
N MET A 209 5.53 22.45 10.29
CA MET A 209 6.14 23.75 10.01
C MET A 209 5.02 24.73 9.70
N LYS A 210 4.50 25.35 10.74
CA LYS A 210 3.94 26.69 10.57
C LYS A 210 5.04 27.52 9.93
N SER A 211 4.78 28.02 8.73
CA SER A 211 5.69 28.85 7.95
C SER A 211 6.58 29.69 8.88
N ILE A 212 7.88 29.59 8.66
CA ILE A 212 8.86 30.33 9.43
C ILE A 212 8.44 31.80 9.40
N LYS A 213 7.94 32.29 10.51
CA LYS A 213 7.87 33.73 10.77
C LYS A 213 9.32 34.20 10.98
N LEU A 214 10.00 34.45 9.89
CA LEU A 214 11.21 35.25 9.88
C LEU A 214 10.75 36.69 10.04
N SER A 215 10.89 37.19 11.26
CA SER A 215 10.77 38.60 11.66
C SER A 215 9.34 39.15 11.80
N GLY A 216 9.14 39.73 12.94
CA GLY A 216 8.22 40.66 13.45
C GLY A 216 7.15 41.28 12.54
N ASN A 217 5.96 41.24 13.04
CA ASN A 217 4.84 42.17 12.86
C ASN A 217 4.26 42.46 11.46
N ASP A 218 4.59 41.76 10.38
CA ASP A 218 3.86 41.91 9.12
C ASP A 218 3.36 40.55 8.59
N ASP A 219 2.09 40.49 8.24
CA ASP A 219 1.38 39.28 7.79
C ASP A 219 1.78 38.80 6.37
N THR A 220 2.68 39.48 5.69
CA THR A 220 3.10 39.14 4.32
C THR A 220 4.48 38.49 4.29
N PRO A 221 4.63 37.29 3.70
CA PRO A 221 5.93 36.64 3.59
C PRO A 221 6.88 37.41 2.66
N GLY A 222 8.16 37.52 3.05
CA GLY A 222 9.19 38.19 2.23
C GLY A 222 9.44 37.48 0.90
N PHE A 223 10.06 38.19 -0.06
CA PHE A 223 10.29 37.73 -1.44
C PHE A 223 10.91 36.33 -1.52
N PHE A 224 12.02 36.07 -0.82
CA PHE A 224 12.68 34.75 -0.82
C PHE A 224 11.82 33.66 -0.17
N THR A 225 11.11 33.98 0.91
CA THR A 225 10.19 33.05 1.56
C THR A 225 9.03 32.68 0.64
N THR A 226 8.49 33.66 -0.08
CA THR A 226 7.44 33.44 -1.07
C THR A 226 7.96 32.61 -2.26
N LEU A 227 9.15 32.93 -2.77
CA LEU A 227 9.75 32.23 -3.90
C LEU A 227 10.05 30.76 -3.56
N PHE A 228 10.75 30.49 -2.46
CA PHE A 228 11.08 29.13 -2.03
C PHE A 228 9.83 28.37 -1.57
N GLY A 229 8.91 29.01 -0.87
CA GLY A 229 7.64 28.43 -0.48
C GLY A 229 6.80 28.03 -1.70
N ALA A 230 6.68 28.90 -2.70
CA ALA A 230 5.91 28.62 -3.92
C ALA A 230 6.57 27.55 -4.79
N LEU A 231 7.90 27.52 -4.87
CA LEU A 231 8.63 26.57 -5.75
C LEU A 231 8.89 25.20 -5.09
N SER A 232 8.88 25.13 -3.76
CA SER A 232 9.26 23.91 -3.03
C SER A 232 8.18 23.42 -2.07
N ASP A 233 7.80 24.22 -1.09
CA ASP A 233 6.98 23.74 0.03
C ASP A 233 5.52 23.49 -0.35
N ILE A 234 4.90 24.41 -1.08
CA ILE A 234 3.48 24.30 -1.49
C ILE A 234 3.27 23.13 -2.47
N PRO A 235 4.06 22.98 -3.56
CA PRO A 235 3.91 21.86 -4.48
C PRO A 235 4.15 20.49 -3.84
N ARG A 236 4.92 20.45 -2.74
CA ARG A 236 5.21 19.20 -2.01
C ARG A 236 4.12 18.79 -1.04
N THR A 237 3.43 19.73 -0.42
CA THR A 237 2.42 19.44 0.61
C THR A 237 1.05 19.16 0.03
N GLN A 238 0.68 19.81 -1.07
CA GLN A 238 -0.64 19.67 -1.67
C GLN A 238 -0.97 18.24 -2.13
N PRO A 239 -0.07 17.50 -2.83
CA PRO A 239 -0.35 16.13 -3.25
C PRO A 239 -0.62 15.15 -2.11
N ILE A 240 -0.06 15.40 -0.92
CA ILE A 240 -0.32 14.59 0.28
C ILE A 240 -1.79 14.72 0.67
N ARG A 241 -2.28 15.94 0.76
CA ARG A 241 -3.67 16.22 1.12
C ARG A 241 -4.63 15.60 0.11
N ASP A 242 -4.39 15.79 -1.18
CA ASP A 242 -5.24 15.27 -2.25
C ASP A 242 -5.33 13.73 -2.19
N ASN A 243 -4.20 13.05 -1.94
CA ASN A 243 -4.16 11.60 -1.76
C ASN A 243 -4.92 11.15 -0.51
N LEU A 244 -4.76 11.84 0.62
CA LEU A 244 -5.47 11.51 1.86
C LEU A 244 -6.99 11.73 1.70
N GLU A 245 -7.43 12.80 1.04
CA GLU A 245 -8.83 13.07 0.73
C GLU A 245 -9.41 11.98 -0.20
N ALA A 246 -8.64 11.52 -1.19
CA ALA A 246 -9.06 10.41 -2.06
C ALA A 246 -9.27 9.11 -1.28
N ILE A 247 -8.36 8.76 -0.35
CA ILE A 247 -8.50 7.57 0.50
C ILE A 247 -9.69 7.72 1.45
N ALA A 248 -9.88 8.89 2.06
CA ALA A 248 -11.01 9.16 2.94
C ALA A 248 -12.36 9.02 2.20
N GLY A 249 -12.46 9.60 1.01
CA GLY A 249 -13.64 9.48 0.16
C GLY A 249 -13.95 8.03 -0.23
N ARG A 250 -12.91 7.23 -0.46
CA ARG A 250 -13.06 5.79 -0.71
C ARG A 250 -13.61 5.07 0.52
N THR A 251 -13.01 5.29 1.70
CA THR A 251 -13.47 4.68 2.96
C THR A 251 -14.92 5.04 3.24
N GLU A 252 -15.34 6.28 2.96
CA GLU A 252 -16.73 6.71 3.11
C GLU A 252 -17.69 5.95 2.14
N ARG A 253 -17.28 5.77 0.88
CA ARG A 253 -18.07 4.99 -0.09
C ARG A 253 -18.24 3.53 0.37
N ILE A 254 -17.19 2.90 0.85
CA ILE A 254 -17.25 1.54 1.42
C ILE A 254 -18.19 1.51 2.63
N ALA A 255 -18.08 2.46 3.54
CA ALA A 255 -18.98 2.56 4.70
C ALA A 255 -20.45 2.76 4.28
N ARG A 256 -20.70 3.55 3.24
CA ARG A 256 -22.05 3.71 2.67
C ARG A 256 -22.59 2.40 2.11
N THR A 257 -21.77 1.68 1.33
CA THR A 257 -22.15 0.38 0.76
C THR A 257 -22.47 -0.62 1.85
N ARG A 258 -21.71 -0.64 2.96
CA ARG A 258 -22.01 -1.48 4.13
C ARG A 258 -23.37 -1.18 4.73
N ARG A 259 -23.70 0.11 4.93
CA ARG A 259 -25.03 0.51 5.43
C ARG A 259 -26.16 0.06 4.51
N ILE A 260 -25.93 0.11 3.18
CA ILE A 260 -26.92 -0.38 2.20
C ILE A 260 -27.10 -1.89 2.31
N VAL A 261 -26.02 -2.66 2.43
CA VAL A 261 -26.07 -4.12 2.63
C VAL A 261 -26.87 -4.47 3.91
N GLU A 262 -26.59 -3.76 5.01
CA GLU A 262 -27.33 -3.98 6.26
C GLU A 262 -28.80 -3.60 6.16
N ALA A 263 -29.14 -2.54 5.45
CA ALA A 263 -30.52 -2.14 5.21
C ALA A 263 -31.30 -3.14 4.33
N LEU A 264 -30.63 -3.75 3.35
CA LEU A 264 -31.22 -4.76 2.46
C LEU A 264 -31.38 -6.12 3.13
N ARG A 265 -30.67 -6.40 4.21
CA ARG A 265 -30.60 -7.73 4.84
C ARG A 265 -31.95 -8.32 5.16
N PRO A 266 -32.89 -7.64 5.84
CA PRO A 266 -34.19 -8.22 6.19
C PRO A 266 -35.01 -8.69 4.97
N ASP A 267 -35.00 -7.88 3.91
CA ASP A 267 -35.71 -8.16 2.67
C ASP A 267 -35.07 -9.33 1.90
N VAL A 268 -33.75 -9.37 1.84
CA VAL A 268 -33.02 -10.48 1.22
C VAL A 268 -33.21 -11.78 1.97
N GLU A 269 -33.11 -11.78 3.30
CA GLU A 269 -33.39 -12.96 4.14
C GLU A 269 -34.82 -13.46 3.93
N THR A 270 -35.78 -12.56 3.88
CA THR A 270 -37.17 -12.89 3.60
C THR A 270 -37.34 -13.50 2.21
N SER A 271 -36.70 -12.91 1.19
CA SER A 271 -36.76 -13.43 -0.19
C SER A 271 -36.17 -14.84 -0.30
N VAL A 272 -35.04 -15.09 0.36
CA VAL A 272 -34.39 -16.43 0.39
C VAL A 272 -35.28 -17.42 1.14
N GLU A 273 -35.88 -17.04 2.27
CA GLU A 273 -36.79 -17.89 3.02
C GLU A 273 -38.07 -18.22 2.25
N HIS A 274 -38.61 -17.27 1.48
CA HIS A 274 -39.77 -17.53 0.59
C HIS A 274 -39.44 -18.50 -0.54
N LEU A 275 -38.20 -18.44 -1.08
CA LEU A 275 -37.79 -19.34 -2.15
C LEU A 275 -37.63 -20.79 -1.70
N PHE A 276 -37.13 -21.01 -0.49
CA PHE A 276 -36.72 -22.34 -0.03
C PHE A 276 -37.50 -22.87 1.19
N GLY A 277 -38.28 -22.04 1.84
CA GLY A 277 -38.99 -22.35 3.05
C GLY A 277 -38.12 -22.36 4.31
N ARG A 278 -38.68 -21.95 5.45
CA ARG A 278 -37.93 -21.81 6.71
C ARG A 278 -37.41 -23.13 7.27
N THR A 279 -38.08 -24.24 6.98
CA THR A 279 -37.68 -25.58 7.46
C THR A 279 -36.47 -26.16 6.76
N LEU A 280 -36.15 -25.70 5.56
CA LEU A 280 -35.00 -26.17 4.79
C LEU A 280 -33.65 -25.87 5.47
N PHE A 281 -33.57 -24.80 6.25
CA PHE A 281 -32.34 -24.45 6.98
C PHE A 281 -32.05 -25.38 8.16
N LEU A 282 -33.01 -26.20 8.55
CA LEU A 282 -32.88 -27.16 9.67
C LEU A 282 -32.19 -28.46 9.25
N ASP A 283 -32.30 -28.83 7.98
CA ASP A 283 -31.65 -30.05 7.45
C ASP A 283 -30.19 -29.81 7.12
N ARG A 284 -29.41 -30.90 7.03
CA ARG A 284 -28.04 -30.82 6.51
C ARG A 284 -28.10 -30.51 5.02
N PRO A 285 -27.46 -29.43 4.57
CA PRO A 285 -27.36 -29.17 3.14
C PRO A 285 -26.52 -30.25 2.45
N THR A 286 -26.86 -30.57 1.20
CA THR A 286 -26.03 -31.38 0.32
C THR A 286 -25.49 -30.49 -0.79
N SER A 287 -24.36 -30.87 -1.40
CA SER A 287 -23.75 -30.13 -2.51
C SER A 287 -24.72 -29.89 -3.67
N ALA A 288 -25.48 -30.92 -4.06
CA ALA A 288 -26.47 -30.82 -5.13
C ALA A 288 -27.62 -29.84 -4.79
N ARG A 289 -28.06 -29.83 -3.53
CA ARG A 289 -29.07 -28.86 -3.06
C ARG A 289 -28.51 -27.43 -3.06
N LEU A 290 -27.29 -27.22 -2.57
CA LEU A 290 -26.66 -25.90 -2.57
C LEU A 290 -26.49 -25.37 -4.00
N ALA A 291 -26.04 -26.20 -4.93
CA ALA A 291 -25.92 -25.82 -6.34
C ALA A 291 -27.27 -25.38 -6.93
N THR A 292 -28.33 -26.18 -6.69
CA THR A 292 -29.68 -25.87 -7.18
C THR A 292 -30.23 -24.59 -6.51
N TRP A 293 -30.04 -24.43 -5.22
CA TRP A 293 -30.51 -23.26 -4.49
C TRP A 293 -29.79 -21.98 -4.92
N ARG A 294 -28.49 -22.07 -5.11
CA ARG A 294 -27.66 -20.96 -5.62
C ARG A 294 -28.12 -20.49 -7.00
N ALA A 295 -28.39 -21.44 -7.92
CA ALA A 295 -28.91 -21.10 -9.24
C ALA A 295 -30.28 -20.40 -9.15
N ARG A 296 -31.22 -20.94 -8.36
CA ARG A 296 -32.55 -20.35 -8.16
C ARG A 296 -32.50 -18.96 -7.49
N ALA A 297 -31.60 -18.77 -6.52
CA ALA A 297 -31.39 -17.47 -5.89
C ALA A 297 -30.88 -16.43 -6.89
N GLY A 298 -29.91 -16.81 -7.76
CA GLY A 298 -29.42 -15.94 -8.82
C GLY A 298 -30.49 -15.57 -9.85
N GLU A 299 -31.30 -16.53 -10.30
CA GLU A 299 -32.43 -16.27 -11.20
C GLU A 299 -33.49 -15.36 -10.56
N ARG A 300 -33.73 -15.50 -9.26
CA ARG A 300 -34.68 -14.67 -8.54
C ARG A 300 -34.14 -13.25 -8.39
N ALA A 301 -32.89 -13.08 -7.98
CA ALA A 301 -32.24 -11.77 -7.86
C ALA A 301 -32.25 -11.02 -9.20
N ALA A 302 -31.98 -11.73 -10.30
CA ALA A 302 -32.03 -11.14 -11.64
C ALA A 302 -33.45 -10.66 -12.02
N ARG A 303 -34.48 -11.43 -11.68
CA ARG A 303 -35.89 -11.05 -11.94
C ARG A 303 -36.34 -9.87 -11.08
N ASP A 304 -36.00 -9.89 -9.80
CA ASP A 304 -36.39 -8.83 -8.86
C ASP A 304 -35.69 -7.50 -9.19
N ALA A 305 -34.47 -7.55 -9.73
CA ALA A 305 -33.74 -6.36 -10.18
C ALA A 305 -34.32 -5.71 -11.45
N GLY A 306 -35.07 -6.45 -12.26
CA GLY A 306 -35.71 -5.92 -13.48
C GLY A 306 -34.70 -5.25 -14.42
N HIS A 307 -34.94 -4.00 -14.80
CA HIS A 307 -34.07 -3.26 -15.70
C HIS A 307 -32.66 -3.01 -15.16
N SER A 308 -32.50 -2.90 -13.84
CA SER A 308 -31.18 -2.73 -13.20
C SER A 308 -30.26 -3.92 -13.45
N PHE A 309 -30.78 -5.10 -13.73
CA PHE A 309 -29.99 -6.26 -14.09
C PHE A 309 -29.23 -6.12 -15.42
N VAL A 310 -29.76 -5.31 -16.34
CA VAL A 310 -29.06 -5.01 -17.61
C VAL A 310 -27.79 -4.22 -17.32
N ALA A 311 -27.90 -3.16 -16.50
CA ALA A 311 -26.74 -2.38 -16.08
C ALA A 311 -25.72 -3.22 -15.29
N TYR A 312 -26.19 -4.06 -14.38
CA TYR A 312 -25.34 -5.00 -13.65
C TYR A 312 -24.54 -5.90 -14.59
N ARG A 313 -25.17 -6.49 -15.62
CA ARG A 313 -24.49 -7.34 -16.59
C ARG A 313 -23.40 -6.61 -17.38
N GLU A 314 -23.64 -5.35 -17.75
CA GLU A 314 -22.63 -4.55 -18.45
C GLU A 314 -21.42 -4.25 -17.54
N ILE A 315 -21.67 -4.00 -16.25
CA ILE A 315 -20.61 -3.84 -15.24
C ILE A 315 -19.78 -5.12 -15.09
N VAL A 316 -20.45 -6.26 -15.02
CA VAL A 316 -19.78 -7.58 -14.94
C VAL A 316 -18.91 -7.80 -16.18
N ARG A 317 -19.42 -7.51 -17.38
CA ARG A 317 -18.66 -7.65 -18.64
C ARG A 317 -17.43 -6.75 -18.67
N ALA A 318 -17.59 -5.48 -18.29
CA ALA A 318 -16.48 -4.55 -18.18
C ALA A 318 -15.43 -5.05 -17.16
N GLY A 319 -15.87 -5.53 -16.00
CA GLY A 319 -14.98 -6.09 -14.98
C GLY A 319 -14.23 -7.35 -15.44
N ILE A 320 -14.86 -8.21 -16.24
CA ILE A 320 -14.19 -9.36 -16.86
C ILE A 320 -13.14 -8.88 -17.86
N ALA A 321 -13.46 -7.93 -18.74
CA ALA A 321 -12.52 -7.37 -19.71
C ALA A 321 -11.28 -6.77 -19.02
N ASP A 322 -11.49 -5.98 -17.97
CA ASP A 322 -10.41 -5.37 -17.18
C ASP A 322 -9.54 -6.41 -16.47
N ALA A 323 -10.15 -7.49 -15.95
CA ALA A 323 -9.41 -8.59 -15.33
C ALA A 323 -8.53 -9.31 -16.35
N LEU A 324 -9.08 -9.61 -17.51
CA LEU A 324 -8.38 -10.32 -18.58
C LEU A 324 -7.23 -9.49 -19.17
N ALA A 325 -7.40 -8.18 -19.32
CA ALA A 325 -6.35 -7.28 -19.79
C ALA A 325 -5.09 -7.32 -18.90
N ARG A 326 -5.26 -7.60 -17.59
CA ARG A 326 -4.14 -7.69 -16.65
C ARG A 326 -3.44 -9.03 -16.63
N VAL A 327 -4.17 -10.11 -16.81
CA VAL A 327 -3.63 -11.47 -16.62
C VAL A 327 -3.24 -12.17 -17.91
N THR A 328 -3.57 -11.59 -19.07
CA THR A 328 -3.33 -12.24 -20.37
C THR A 328 -2.51 -11.34 -21.27
N PRO A 329 -1.19 -11.52 -21.38
CA PRO A 329 -0.40 -10.92 -22.45
C PRO A 329 -0.84 -11.59 -23.77
N SER A 330 -1.83 -11.04 -24.43
CA SER A 330 -2.40 -11.57 -25.68
C SER A 330 -2.19 -10.57 -26.82
N ARG A 331 -1.99 -11.09 -28.04
CA ARG A 331 -2.01 -10.29 -29.27
C ARG A 331 -3.42 -9.83 -29.64
N VAL A 332 -4.45 -10.33 -28.97
CA VAL A 332 -5.85 -9.93 -29.17
C VAL A 332 -6.09 -8.60 -28.49
N GLY A 333 -6.52 -7.60 -29.25
CA GLY A 333 -6.75 -6.25 -28.72
C GLY A 333 -7.92 -6.22 -27.72
N ALA A 334 -7.80 -5.37 -26.69
CA ALA A 334 -8.81 -5.21 -25.63
C ALA A 334 -10.21 -4.88 -26.21
N ALA A 335 -10.29 -4.06 -27.25
CA ALA A 335 -11.56 -3.73 -27.90
C ALA A 335 -12.28 -4.95 -28.49
N ALA A 336 -11.54 -5.94 -29.04
CA ALA A 336 -12.11 -7.17 -29.56
C ALA A 336 -12.67 -8.05 -28.44
N VAL A 337 -11.99 -8.08 -27.29
CA VAL A 337 -12.45 -8.81 -26.08
C VAL A 337 -13.74 -8.19 -25.56
N VAL A 338 -13.80 -6.88 -25.43
CA VAL A 338 -15.01 -6.16 -24.99
C VAL A 338 -16.18 -6.42 -25.95
N HIS A 339 -15.93 -6.35 -27.26
CA HIS A 339 -16.95 -6.60 -28.27
C HIS A 339 -17.50 -8.04 -28.20
N GLU A 340 -16.63 -9.04 -28.09
CA GLU A 340 -17.05 -10.45 -27.98
C GLU A 340 -17.83 -10.69 -26.67
N LEU A 341 -17.39 -10.13 -25.53
CA LEU A 341 -18.12 -10.21 -24.27
C LEU A 341 -19.52 -9.59 -24.34
N ALA A 342 -19.68 -8.50 -25.10
CA ALA A 342 -20.98 -7.86 -25.30
C ALA A 342 -21.98 -8.76 -26.06
N GLN A 343 -21.48 -9.59 -26.98
CA GLN A 343 -22.30 -10.51 -27.78
C GLN A 343 -22.65 -11.81 -27.03
N ARG A 344 -21.86 -12.18 -26.00
CA ARG A 344 -22.13 -13.41 -25.24
C ARG A 344 -23.39 -13.27 -24.37
N ARG A 345 -24.29 -14.23 -24.48
CA ARG A 345 -25.49 -14.32 -23.64
C ARG A 345 -25.12 -14.69 -22.20
N ASP A 346 -24.19 -15.62 -22.05
CA ASP A 346 -23.73 -16.14 -20.76
C ASP A 346 -22.22 -15.87 -20.60
N VAL A 347 -21.89 -15.08 -19.60
CA VAL A 347 -20.51 -14.76 -19.18
C VAL A 347 -20.14 -15.44 -17.85
N THR A 348 -21.04 -16.24 -17.30
CA THR A 348 -20.85 -16.95 -16.03
C THR A 348 -19.56 -17.78 -15.99
N PRO A 349 -19.14 -18.49 -17.05
CA PRO A 349 -17.87 -19.23 -17.04
C PRO A 349 -16.62 -18.35 -16.93
N LEU A 350 -16.76 -17.04 -17.12
CA LEU A 350 -15.68 -16.07 -17.10
C LEU A 350 -15.75 -15.12 -15.88
N ASP A 351 -16.86 -15.14 -15.11
CA ASP A 351 -17.02 -14.25 -13.96
C ASP A 351 -16.40 -14.83 -12.69
N LEU A 352 -15.06 -14.89 -12.68
CA LEU A 352 -14.28 -15.29 -11.51
C LEU A 352 -14.52 -14.36 -10.32
N ARG A 353 -14.65 -13.05 -10.56
CA ARG A 353 -14.79 -12.03 -9.52
C ARG A 353 -16.10 -12.14 -8.74
N TYR A 354 -17.19 -12.56 -9.36
CA TYR A 354 -18.43 -12.85 -8.65
C TYR A 354 -18.22 -13.89 -7.54
N ARG A 355 -17.45 -14.95 -7.82
CA ARG A 355 -17.17 -16.02 -6.84
C ARG A 355 -16.30 -15.51 -5.69
N ILE A 356 -15.30 -14.71 -6.00
CA ILE A 356 -14.44 -14.06 -5.01
C ILE A 356 -15.27 -13.14 -4.11
N ARG A 357 -16.10 -12.25 -4.69
CA ARG A 357 -16.97 -11.34 -3.93
C ARG A 357 -17.95 -12.11 -3.04
N ARG A 358 -18.54 -13.20 -3.56
CA ARG A 358 -19.47 -14.05 -2.78
C ARG A 358 -18.78 -14.61 -1.53
N LEU A 359 -17.62 -15.20 -1.67
CA LEU A 359 -16.92 -15.82 -0.54
C LEU A 359 -16.43 -14.78 0.47
N ARG A 360 -15.95 -13.64 0.00
CA ARG A 360 -15.60 -12.52 0.89
C ARG A 360 -16.81 -11.98 1.66
N PHE A 361 -17.93 -11.84 0.99
CA PHE A 361 -19.17 -11.44 1.64
C PHE A 361 -19.57 -12.43 2.76
N VAL A 362 -19.51 -13.74 2.47
CA VAL A 362 -19.82 -14.79 3.44
C VAL A 362 -18.83 -14.76 4.61
N ALA A 363 -17.51 -14.68 4.34
CA ALA A 363 -16.49 -14.60 5.38
C ALA A 363 -16.77 -13.44 6.34
N ARG A 364 -17.05 -12.28 5.77
CA ARG A 364 -17.35 -11.08 6.55
C ARG A 364 -18.63 -11.22 7.36
N ARG A 365 -19.71 -11.77 6.79
CA ARG A 365 -20.94 -11.98 7.56
C ARG A 365 -20.72 -12.95 8.72
N LEU A 366 -19.89 -13.98 8.54
CA LEU A 366 -19.51 -14.89 9.61
C LEU A 366 -18.70 -14.20 10.72
N ALA A 367 -17.83 -13.25 10.38
CA ALA A 367 -17.12 -12.44 11.36
C ALA A 367 -18.08 -11.60 12.20
N VAL A 368 -19.01 -10.88 11.55
CA VAL A 368 -20.04 -10.10 12.24
C VAL A 368 -20.90 -10.99 13.15
N LEU A 369 -21.28 -12.19 12.69
CA LEU A 369 -22.06 -13.13 13.49
C LEU A 369 -21.27 -13.66 14.71
N ALA A 370 -19.96 -13.84 14.58
CA ALA A 370 -19.10 -14.24 15.70
C ALA A 370 -19.00 -13.12 16.75
N ASP A 371 -18.95 -11.87 16.32
CA ASP A 371 -18.96 -10.70 17.21
C ASP A 371 -20.33 -10.51 17.89
N GLU A 372 -21.43 -10.66 17.13
CA GLU A 372 -22.81 -10.56 17.65
C GLU A 372 -23.15 -11.67 18.66
N ASN A 373 -22.58 -12.88 18.48
CA ASN A 373 -22.83 -14.02 19.35
C ASN A 373 -21.57 -14.89 19.54
N PRO A 374 -20.66 -14.51 20.45
CA PRO A 374 -19.41 -15.24 20.69
C PRO A 374 -19.59 -16.69 21.18
N ALA A 375 -20.80 -17.07 21.62
CA ALA A 375 -21.11 -18.44 22.05
C ALA A 375 -21.27 -19.41 20.87
N VAL A 376 -21.39 -18.91 19.64
CA VAL A 376 -21.58 -19.72 18.44
C VAL A 376 -20.27 -19.80 17.67
N ASP A 377 -19.74 -21.02 17.56
CA ASP A 377 -18.52 -21.26 16.79
C ASP A 377 -18.82 -21.43 15.29
N TYR A 378 -18.39 -20.45 14.49
CA TYR A 378 -18.41 -20.49 13.02
C TYR A 378 -17.01 -20.68 12.42
N GLU A 379 -15.97 -20.92 13.21
CA GLU A 379 -14.59 -20.94 12.74
C GLU A 379 -14.36 -22.00 11.65
N GLY A 380 -14.94 -23.19 11.78
CA GLY A 380 -14.86 -24.24 10.75
C GLY A 380 -15.46 -23.83 9.42
N VAL A 381 -16.58 -23.09 9.42
CA VAL A 381 -17.18 -22.54 8.20
C VAL A 381 -16.30 -21.44 7.61
N ARG A 382 -15.76 -20.57 8.45
CA ARG A 382 -14.88 -19.47 8.05
C ARG A 382 -13.59 -19.96 7.40
N GLN A 383 -12.94 -20.95 8.00
CA GLN A 383 -11.75 -21.58 7.41
C GLN A 383 -12.06 -22.23 6.06
N THR A 384 -13.21 -22.88 5.92
CA THR A 384 -13.65 -23.47 4.65
C THR A 384 -13.87 -22.39 3.59
N VAL A 385 -14.49 -21.26 3.96
CA VAL A 385 -14.67 -20.12 3.04
C VAL A 385 -13.32 -19.60 2.56
N PHE A 386 -12.33 -19.43 3.45
CA PHE A 386 -11.01 -18.96 3.06
C PHE A 386 -10.24 -19.98 2.22
N ALA A 387 -10.36 -21.28 2.49
CA ALA A 387 -9.77 -22.32 1.67
C ALA A 387 -10.37 -22.34 0.25
N CYS A 388 -11.70 -22.17 0.13
CA CYS A 388 -12.35 -22.03 -1.17
C CYS A 388 -11.93 -20.73 -1.88
N LEU A 389 -11.88 -19.61 -1.17
CA LEU A 389 -11.44 -18.31 -1.71
C LEU A 389 -10.02 -18.39 -2.29
N ALA A 390 -9.10 -19.04 -1.60
CA ALA A 390 -7.72 -19.19 -2.06
C ALA A 390 -7.64 -19.88 -3.45
N ARG A 391 -8.50 -20.88 -3.72
CA ARG A 391 -8.55 -21.57 -5.02
C ARG A 391 -9.02 -20.66 -6.15
N TYR A 392 -9.97 -19.76 -5.89
CA TYR A 392 -10.42 -18.80 -6.91
C TYR A 392 -9.35 -17.70 -7.12
N LEU A 393 -8.68 -17.24 -6.07
CA LEU A 393 -7.60 -16.25 -6.18
C LEU A 393 -6.39 -16.82 -6.94
N GLU A 394 -6.11 -18.11 -6.80
CA GLU A 394 -5.09 -18.79 -7.62
C GLU A 394 -5.40 -18.68 -9.12
N ARG A 395 -6.68 -18.76 -9.53
CA ARG A 395 -7.11 -18.61 -10.94
C ARG A 395 -6.90 -17.19 -11.47
N GLU A 396 -6.89 -16.18 -10.60
CA GLU A 396 -6.63 -14.77 -10.98
C GLU A 396 -5.14 -14.50 -11.22
N SER A 397 -4.26 -15.41 -10.79
CA SER A 397 -2.82 -15.26 -10.99
C SER A 397 -2.43 -15.36 -12.47
N PRO A 398 -1.60 -14.45 -13.01
CA PRO A 398 -1.05 -14.55 -14.36
C PRO A 398 -0.33 -15.87 -14.62
N HIS A 399 0.33 -16.44 -13.61
CA HIS A 399 1.04 -17.72 -13.73
C HIS A 399 0.10 -18.91 -13.95
N PHE A 400 -1.15 -18.83 -13.47
CA PHE A 400 -2.13 -19.90 -13.65
C PHE A 400 -2.53 -20.07 -15.11
N LEU A 401 -2.75 -18.95 -15.80
CA LEU A 401 -3.11 -18.99 -17.21
C LEU A 401 -1.93 -19.35 -18.12
N GLY A 402 -0.69 -19.03 -17.72
CA GLY A 402 0.50 -19.23 -18.55
C GLY A 402 0.40 -18.48 -19.87
N SER A 403 1.14 -18.93 -20.89
CA SER A 403 1.01 -18.38 -22.24
C SER A 403 -0.26 -18.93 -22.90
N ILE A 404 -1.10 -18.04 -23.40
CA ILE A 404 -2.28 -18.37 -24.21
C ILE A 404 -2.05 -17.81 -25.61
N GLU A 405 -1.96 -18.71 -26.58
CA GLU A 405 -1.95 -18.33 -27.99
C GLU A 405 -3.38 -18.39 -28.54
N ALA A 406 -3.93 -17.26 -28.87
CA ALA A 406 -5.25 -17.13 -29.48
C ALA A 406 -5.18 -16.19 -30.68
N VAL A 407 -5.90 -16.56 -31.74
CA VAL A 407 -5.98 -15.80 -33.00
C VAL A 407 -7.07 -14.72 -32.93
N ASP A 408 -8.09 -14.94 -32.13
CA ASP A 408 -9.24 -14.04 -31.97
C ASP A 408 -9.79 -14.04 -30.54
N ALA A 409 -10.65 -13.07 -30.23
CA ALA A 409 -11.23 -12.87 -28.91
C ALA A 409 -12.13 -14.05 -28.46
N ARG A 410 -12.85 -14.67 -29.35
CA ARG A 410 -13.73 -15.79 -29.05
C ARG A 410 -12.93 -16.98 -28.55
N THR A 411 -11.90 -17.36 -29.33
CA THR A 411 -10.99 -18.47 -28.98
C THR A 411 -10.27 -18.18 -27.66
N LEU A 412 -9.82 -16.94 -27.44
CA LEU A 412 -9.21 -16.53 -26.20
C LEU A 412 -10.14 -16.76 -24.99
N LEU A 413 -11.37 -16.28 -25.06
CA LEU A 413 -12.34 -16.40 -23.97
C LEU A 413 -12.74 -17.86 -23.70
N ASP A 414 -12.85 -18.69 -24.75
CA ASP A 414 -13.16 -20.12 -24.59
C ASP A 414 -12.01 -20.89 -23.93
N LEU A 415 -10.77 -20.59 -24.30
CA LEU A 415 -9.59 -21.18 -23.67
C LEU A 415 -9.47 -20.78 -22.20
N ILE A 416 -9.74 -19.52 -21.87
CA ILE A 416 -9.73 -19.02 -20.49
C ILE A 416 -10.83 -19.70 -19.67
N ALA A 417 -12.06 -19.77 -20.18
CA ALA A 417 -13.16 -20.45 -19.52
C ALA A 417 -12.83 -21.93 -19.24
N THR A 418 -12.20 -22.60 -20.20
CA THR A 418 -11.75 -23.99 -20.05
C THR A 418 -10.64 -24.14 -19.00
N ARG A 419 -9.64 -23.25 -19.01
CA ARG A 419 -8.53 -23.31 -18.03
C ARG A 419 -8.99 -22.96 -16.62
N TRP A 420 -9.86 -21.98 -16.47
CA TRP A 420 -10.39 -21.62 -15.17
C TRP A 420 -11.28 -22.70 -14.58
N ASP A 421 -12.05 -23.40 -15.42
CA ASP A 421 -12.97 -24.48 -15.04
C ASP A 421 -13.80 -24.11 -13.78
N LEU A 422 -14.44 -22.94 -13.84
CA LEU A 422 -15.18 -22.41 -12.69
C LEU A 422 -16.38 -23.27 -12.31
N ALA A 423 -16.92 -24.08 -13.22
CA ALA A 423 -18.03 -24.99 -12.93
C ALA A 423 -17.61 -26.11 -11.96
N THR A 424 -16.48 -26.76 -12.21
CA THR A 424 -15.91 -27.77 -11.31
C THR A 424 -15.55 -27.16 -9.96
N LEU A 425 -14.95 -25.96 -9.96
CA LEU A 425 -14.57 -25.27 -8.73
C LEU A 425 -15.80 -24.86 -7.92
N ASP A 426 -16.89 -24.42 -8.57
CA ASP A 426 -18.16 -24.13 -7.92
C ASP A 426 -18.76 -25.39 -7.25
N ALA A 427 -18.71 -26.55 -7.94
CA ALA A 427 -19.20 -27.81 -7.37
C ALA A 427 -18.38 -28.25 -6.15
N GLN A 428 -17.06 -28.10 -6.20
CA GLN A 428 -16.17 -28.37 -5.06
C GLN A 428 -16.44 -27.42 -3.88
N THR A 429 -16.70 -26.13 -4.19
CA THR A 429 -17.04 -25.14 -3.19
C THR A 429 -18.40 -25.44 -2.54
N ASP A 430 -19.42 -25.79 -3.34
CA ASP A 430 -20.74 -26.20 -2.82
C ASP A 430 -20.62 -27.45 -1.93
N ALA A 431 -19.74 -28.41 -2.26
CA ALA A 431 -19.49 -29.59 -1.43
C ALA A 431 -18.84 -29.22 -0.09
N ALA A 432 -17.75 -28.45 -0.14
CA ALA A 432 -17.03 -28.01 1.06
C ALA A 432 -17.93 -27.19 1.99
N MET A 433 -18.73 -26.26 1.43
CA MET A 433 -19.66 -25.44 2.18
C MET A 433 -20.82 -26.27 2.78
N ALA A 434 -21.33 -27.28 2.04
CA ALA A 434 -22.34 -28.18 2.55
C ALA A 434 -21.85 -28.95 3.78
N ASP A 435 -20.62 -29.47 3.71
CA ASP A 435 -20.01 -30.22 4.81
C ASP A 435 -19.77 -29.31 6.03
N ALA A 436 -19.16 -28.14 5.82
CA ALA A 436 -18.86 -27.21 6.90
C ALA A 436 -20.12 -26.67 7.61
N ILE A 437 -21.13 -26.24 6.85
CA ILE A 437 -22.41 -25.78 7.40
C ILE A 437 -23.15 -26.95 8.03
N GLY A 438 -23.09 -28.15 7.42
CA GLY A 438 -23.69 -29.37 7.95
C GLY A 438 -23.12 -29.79 9.31
N ALA A 439 -21.86 -29.46 9.59
CA ALA A 439 -21.19 -29.71 10.88
C ALA A 439 -21.69 -28.78 12.00
N CYS A 440 -22.24 -27.59 11.67
CA CYS A 440 -22.80 -26.69 12.66
C CYS A 440 -24.04 -27.29 13.34
N PHE A 441 -24.33 -26.86 14.58
CA PHE A 441 -25.60 -27.16 15.22
C PHE A 441 -26.77 -26.72 14.36
N ARG A 442 -27.88 -27.47 14.42
CA ARG A 442 -29.06 -27.28 13.57
C ARG A 442 -29.56 -25.83 13.57
N THR A 443 -29.62 -25.20 14.74
CA THR A 443 -30.06 -23.82 14.92
C THR A 443 -29.12 -22.77 14.31
N HIS A 444 -27.84 -23.09 14.14
CA HIS A 444 -26.82 -22.17 13.67
C HIS A 444 -26.57 -22.24 12.16
N ARG A 445 -27.17 -23.20 11.43
CA ARG A 445 -27.00 -23.37 9.97
C ARG A 445 -27.69 -22.28 9.17
N ARG A 446 -28.76 -21.67 9.73
CA ARG A 446 -29.59 -20.70 9.04
C ARG A 446 -28.75 -19.49 8.53
N GLN A 447 -27.97 -18.87 9.37
CA GLN A 447 -27.28 -17.64 9.04
C GLN A 447 -26.18 -17.82 7.95
N PRO A 448 -25.30 -18.83 8.02
CA PRO A 448 -24.36 -19.10 6.93
C PRO A 448 -25.03 -19.41 5.60
N LEU A 449 -26.16 -20.14 5.61
CA LEU A 449 -26.94 -20.44 4.40
C LEU A 449 -27.57 -19.18 3.81
N LEU A 450 -28.16 -18.31 4.63
CA LEU A 450 -28.71 -17.03 4.19
C LEU A 450 -27.63 -16.14 3.58
N ALA A 451 -26.45 -16.09 4.18
CA ALA A 451 -25.32 -15.33 3.62
C ALA A 451 -24.89 -15.90 2.25
N TYR A 452 -24.74 -17.22 2.16
CA TYR A 452 -24.28 -17.87 0.93
C TYR A 452 -25.28 -17.78 -0.23
N LEU A 453 -26.58 -17.95 0.06
CA LEU A 453 -27.66 -17.93 -0.93
C LEU A 453 -28.19 -16.53 -1.22
N GLY A 454 -28.10 -15.61 -0.27
CA GLY A 454 -28.53 -14.22 -0.41
C GLY A 454 -27.58 -13.34 -1.21
N PHE A 455 -26.31 -13.77 -1.41
CA PHE A 455 -25.30 -12.95 -2.07
C PHE A 455 -25.72 -12.37 -3.44
N PRO A 456 -26.40 -13.09 -4.36
CA PRO A 456 -26.80 -12.51 -5.64
C PRO A 456 -27.65 -11.24 -5.53
N PHE A 457 -28.50 -11.14 -4.52
CA PHE A 457 -29.34 -9.95 -4.28
C PHE A 457 -28.48 -8.75 -3.88
N TYR A 458 -27.51 -8.97 -2.98
CA TYR A 458 -26.58 -7.92 -2.56
C TYR A 458 -25.67 -7.50 -3.71
N ASP A 459 -25.12 -8.43 -4.48
CA ASP A 459 -24.18 -8.15 -5.58
C ASP A 459 -24.85 -7.29 -6.66
N VAL A 460 -26.08 -7.64 -7.06
CA VAL A 460 -26.87 -6.87 -8.04
C VAL A 460 -27.15 -5.45 -7.54
N ALA A 461 -27.46 -5.30 -6.24
CA ALA A 461 -27.78 -3.99 -5.68
C ALA A 461 -26.56 -3.09 -5.45
N THR A 462 -25.38 -3.67 -5.18
CA THR A 462 -24.21 -2.89 -4.71
C THR A 462 -23.05 -2.80 -5.70
N LEU A 463 -22.95 -3.69 -6.68
CA LEU A 463 -21.83 -3.71 -7.62
C LEU A 463 -21.66 -2.36 -8.35
N ALA A 464 -22.76 -1.73 -8.75
CA ALA A 464 -22.73 -0.42 -9.40
C ALA A 464 -22.18 0.70 -8.50
N LEU A 465 -22.33 0.58 -7.18
CA LEU A 465 -21.86 1.56 -6.20
C LEU A 465 -20.35 1.44 -5.95
N LEU A 466 -19.78 0.28 -6.27
CA LEU A 466 -18.36 -0.03 -6.07
C LEU A 466 -17.50 0.19 -7.33
N GLN A 467 -18.10 0.67 -8.42
CA GLN A 467 -17.37 0.91 -9.67
C GLN A 467 -16.25 1.93 -9.49
N GLY A 468 -15.11 1.62 -10.11
CA GLY A 468 -13.92 2.49 -10.08
C GLY A 468 -13.00 2.31 -8.87
N GLU A 469 -13.41 1.56 -7.85
CA GLU A 469 -12.59 1.37 -6.64
C GLU A 469 -11.48 0.33 -6.81
N GLY A 470 -11.55 -0.53 -7.83
CA GLY A 470 -10.50 -1.49 -8.20
C GLY A 470 -10.24 -2.61 -7.20
N PHE A 471 -11.01 -2.67 -6.11
CA PHE A 471 -10.93 -3.73 -5.11
C PHE A 471 -12.29 -4.39 -4.96
N ASP A 472 -12.29 -5.70 -5.10
CA ASP A 472 -13.45 -6.53 -4.75
C ASP A 472 -13.56 -6.72 -3.22
N GLU A 473 -12.87 -5.89 -2.44
CA GLU A 473 -12.83 -5.95 -0.98
C GLU A 473 -13.71 -4.85 -0.39
N PHE A 474 -14.61 -5.25 0.51
CA PHE A 474 -15.51 -4.35 1.24
C PHE A 474 -14.86 -3.77 2.49
N ASP A 475 -13.54 -3.90 2.66
CA ASP A 475 -12.87 -3.46 3.87
C ASP A 475 -12.35 -2.03 3.72
N PRO A 476 -12.59 -1.16 4.72
CA PRO A 476 -12.09 0.20 4.70
C PRO A 476 -10.58 0.16 4.74
N VAL A 477 -9.97 1.09 4.06
CA VAL A 477 -8.54 1.33 4.16
C VAL A 477 -8.33 2.35 5.27
N MET A 478 -7.62 1.96 6.32
CA MET A 478 -7.25 2.87 7.40
C MET A 478 -5.97 3.60 7.05
N VAL A 479 -5.88 4.86 7.48
CA VAL A 479 -4.67 5.68 7.31
C VAL A 479 -4.15 6.04 8.69
N ASP A 480 -2.92 5.65 8.95
CA ASP A 480 -2.20 5.98 10.16
C ASP A 480 -1.02 6.91 9.83
N ARG A 481 -0.69 7.81 10.73
CA ARG A 481 0.46 8.70 10.58
C ARG A 481 1.51 8.39 11.65
N ILE A 482 2.78 8.41 11.22
CA ILE A 482 3.93 8.43 12.11
C ILE A 482 4.60 9.79 11.94
N ALA A 483 4.40 10.69 12.90
CA ALA A 483 5.01 12.00 12.92
C ALA A 483 5.47 12.34 14.36
N PRO A 484 6.47 13.23 14.51
CA PRO A 484 6.96 13.62 15.86
C PRO A 484 5.89 14.18 16.77
N GLU A 485 4.89 14.88 16.22
CA GLU A 485 3.77 15.45 16.99
C GLU A 485 2.82 14.39 17.55
N ASP A 486 2.76 13.21 16.92
CA ASP A 486 1.86 12.13 17.30
C ASP A 486 2.50 11.21 18.37
N ALA A 487 3.80 11.35 18.63
CA ALA A 487 4.57 10.52 19.55
C ALA A 487 5.07 11.37 20.74
N THR A 488 4.19 11.55 21.72
CA THR A 488 4.42 12.52 22.81
C THR A 488 4.81 11.90 24.13
N SER A 489 4.78 10.58 24.28
CA SER A 489 5.01 9.89 25.57
C SER A 489 6.37 10.25 26.19
N LEU A 490 7.43 10.30 25.37
CA LEU A 490 8.79 10.59 25.85
C LEU A 490 9.21 12.03 25.59
N SER A 491 8.74 12.64 24.47
CA SER A 491 9.05 14.03 24.10
C SER A 491 8.29 15.06 24.92
N GLY A 492 7.14 14.68 25.51
CA GLY A 492 6.24 15.62 26.19
C GLY A 492 5.62 16.66 25.25
N GLY A 493 5.60 16.40 23.92
CA GLY A 493 5.09 17.33 22.91
C GLY A 493 6.06 18.48 22.55
N VAL A 494 7.30 18.41 23.04
CA VAL A 494 8.33 19.41 22.70
C VAL A 494 9.03 19.00 21.40
N PRO A 495 9.31 19.94 20.46
CA PRO A 495 10.10 19.66 19.28
C PRO A 495 11.52 19.20 19.65
N VAL A 496 11.88 17.98 19.24
CA VAL A 496 13.16 17.33 19.61
C VAL A 496 14.10 17.11 18.42
N LEU A 497 13.59 17.22 17.19
CA LEU A 497 14.39 17.03 15.99
C LEU A 497 15.24 18.27 15.71
N LYS A 498 16.51 18.04 15.39
CA LYS A 498 17.51 19.09 15.11
C LYS A 498 17.76 19.26 13.61
N GLY A 499 17.45 18.27 12.80
CA GLY A 499 17.61 18.30 11.34
C GLY A 499 16.75 19.34 10.64
N ILE A 500 15.65 19.77 11.27
CA ILE A 500 14.79 20.86 10.79
C ILE A 500 15.48 22.24 10.78
N GLN A 501 16.57 22.40 11.52
CA GLN A 501 17.34 23.63 11.53
C GLN A 501 18.03 23.87 10.17
N PHE A 502 18.41 25.10 9.89
CA PHE A 502 19.01 25.50 8.62
C PHE A 502 18.16 25.08 7.39
N ASN A 503 16.87 25.37 7.46
CA ASN A 503 15.93 25.06 6.38
C ASN A 503 15.90 23.56 6.01
N SER A 504 15.89 22.70 7.03
CA SER A 504 15.91 21.23 6.93
C SER A 504 17.25 20.60 6.47
N PHE A 505 18.34 21.36 6.51
CA PHE A 505 19.69 20.87 6.19
C PHE A 505 20.59 20.66 7.43
N GLY A 506 20.10 20.92 8.65
CA GLY A 506 20.90 20.86 9.86
C GLY A 506 21.63 19.54 10.06
N ALA A 507 21.00 18.41 9.74
CA ALA A 507 21.58 17.09 9.86
C ALA A 507 22.75 16.83 8.86
N PHE A 508 22.81 17.50 7.73
CA PHE A 508 23.93 17.39 6.81
C PHE A 508 25.24 17.94 7.39
N PHE A 509 25.14 18.98 8.19
CA PHE A 509 26.29 19.70 8.72
C PHE A 509 26.80 19.11 10.04
N SER A 510 25.98 18.39 10.80
CA SER A 510 26.34 17.90 12.14
C SER A 510 26.03 16.42 12.31
N ARG A 511 27.06 15.64 12.72
CA ARG A 511 26.86 14.23 13.10
C ARG A 511 25.99 14.11 14.36
N ALA A 512 26.15 15.00 15.32
CA ALA A 512 25.34 15.00 16.53
C ALA A 512 23.84 15.19 16.21
N TYR A 513 23.53 16.02 15.21
CA TYR A 513 22.16 16.20 14.76
C TYR A 513 21.60 14.94 14.09
N ARG A 514 22.39 14.28 13.25
CA ARG A 514 21.98 12.99 12.64
C ARG A 514 21.76 11.92 13.68
N GLU A 515 22.65 11.78 14.65
CA GLU A 515 22.51 10.80 15.74
C GLU A 515 21.27 11.09 16.60
N ASN A 516 21.00 12.37 16.90
CA ASN A 516 19.81 12.80 17.61
C ASN A 516 18.53 12.41 16.85
N ASP A 517 18.44 12.80 15.59
CA ASP A 517 17.23 12.59 14.80
C ASP A 517 17.01 11.10 14.48
N TYR A 518 18.09 10.34 14.30
CA TYR A 518 18.03 8.89 14.17
C TYR A 518 17.45 8.22 15.44
N LEU A 519 17.94 8.62 16.61
CA LEU A 519 17.45 8.06 17.89
C LEU A 519 15.98 8.40 18.11
N TRP A 520 15.61 9.66 17.94
CA TRP A 520 14.22 10.10 18.07
C TRP A 520 13.30 9.46 17.05
N GLY A 521 13.75 9.30 15.81
CA GLY A 521 12.99 8.59 14.77
C GLY A 521 12.65 7.15 15.17
N ARG A 522 13.59 6.43 15.82
CA ARG A 522 13.35 5.08 16.36
C ARG A 522 12.35 5.08 17.53
N LEU A 523 12.48 6.04 18.45
CA LEU A 523 11.60 6.15 19.62
C LEU A 523 10.17 6.51 19.19
N HIS A 524 10.01 7.53 18.34
CA HIS A 524 8.71 7.91 17.79
C HIS A 524 8.08 6.77 16.97
N GLY A 525 8.88 6.12 16.13
CA GLY A 525 8.42 4.98 15.34
C GLY A 525 7.91 3.83 16.23
N ALA A 526 8.65 3.47 17.28
CA ALA A 526 8.25 2.42 18.20
C ALA A 526 6.93 2.77 18.92
N GLU A 527 6.80 4.00 19.42
CA GLU A 527 5.57 4.49 20.06
C GLU A 527 4.37 4.35 19.13
N ARG A 528 4.49 4.91 17.93
CA ARG A 528 3.38 4.92 16.96
C ARG A 528 3.02 3.53 16.43
N LEU A 529 4.00 2.65 16.22
CA LEU A 529 3.74 1.27 15.82
C LEU A 529 2.99 0.50 16.91
N ILE A 530 3.31 0.72 18.18
CA ILE A 530 2.55 0.12 19.30
C ILE A 530 1.10 0.64 19.27
N ASP A 531 0.90 1.96 19.11
CA ASP A 531 -0.44 2.54 19.05
C ASP A 531 -1.26 1.99 17.87
N ILE A 532 -0.63 1.84 16.69
CA ILE A 532 -1.25 1.27 15.48
C ILE A 532 -1.67 -0.19 15.73
N ILE A 533 -0.81 -0.99 16.37
CA ILE A 533 -1.13 -2.38 16.70
C ILE A 533 -2.27 -2.43 17.73
N VAL A 534 -2.22 -1.64 18.77
CA VAL A 534 -3.27 -1.58 19.80
C VAL A 534 -4.61 -1.16 19.19
N ALA A 535 -4.61 -0.25 18.21
CA ALA A 535 -5.82 0.17 17.51
C ALA A 535 -6.50 -0.95 16.67
N THR A 536 -5.83 -2.10 16.47
CA THR A 536 -6.45 -3.29 15.83
C THR A 536 -7.22 -4.17 16.81
N LEU A 537 -7.02 -3.96 18.10
CA LEU A 537 -7.67 -4.76 19.13
C LEU A 537 -9.06 -4.22 19.44
N PRO A 538 -9.98 -5.06 19.95
CA PRO A 538 -11.24 -4.59 20.48
C PRO A 538 -11.03 -3.52 21.57
N ALA A 539 -11.96 -2.60 21.68
CA ALA A 539 -11.95 -1.60 22.74
C ALA A 539 -11.83 -2.32 24.10
N ASP A 540 -10.96 -1.82 24.96
CA ASP A 540 -10.70 -2.37 26.30
C ASP A 540 -9.96 -3.73 26.37
N ALA A 541 -9.48 -4.28 25.23
CA ALA A 541 -8.67 -5.51 25.22
C ALA A 541 -7.33 -5.35 25.98
N LEU A 542 -6.77 -4.15 25.98
CA LEU A 542 -5.55 -3.79 26.73
C LEU A 542 -5.78 -2.52 27.53
N GLY A 543 -5.56 -2.59 28.85
CA GLY A 543 -5.59 -1.39 29.71
C GLY A 543 -4.43 -0.43 29.39
N THR A 544 -4.63 0.87 29.63
CA THR A 544 -3.65 1.94 29.37
C THR A 544 -2.29 1.67 30.03
N ALA A 545 -2.27 1.05 31.20
CA ALA A 545 -1.05 0.68 31.91
C ALA A 545 -0.24 -0.42 31.15
N ALA A 546 -0.91 -1.37 30.49
CA ALA A 546 -0.24 -2.39 29.69
C ALA A 546 0.40 -1.79 28.45
N VAL A 547 -0.30 -0.89 27.76
CA VAL A 547 0.23 -0.15 26.59
C VAL A 547 1.43 0.70 26.99
N SER A 548 1.34 1.42 28.11
CA SER A 548 2.44 2.22 28.66
C SER A 548 3.67 1.37 28.96
N ARG A 549 3.50 0.20 29.60
CA ARG A 549 4.61 -0.74 29.85
C ARG A 549 5.25 -1.25 28.56
N ALA A 550 4.45 -1.57 27.54
CA ALA A 550 4.96 -2.00 26.23
C ALA A 550 5.81 -0.89 25.57
N LYS A 551 5.35 0.36 25.60
CA LYS A 551 6.11 1.52 25.10
C LYS A 551 7.42 1.68 25.87
N CYS A 552 7.38 1.67 27.22
CA CYS A 552 8.58 1.77 28.04
C CYS A 552 9.61 0.68 27.75
N ALA A 553 9.16 -0.57 27.62
CA ALA A 553 10.04 -1.69 27.28
C ALA A 553 10.69 -1.52 25.89
N ALA A 554 9.95 -1.04 24.90
CA ALA A 554 10.48 -0.76 23.57
C ALA A 554 11.51 0.38 23.59
N PHE A 555 11.25 1.44 24.35
CA PHE A 555 12.19 2.57 24.51
C PHE A 555 13.48 2.12 25.20
N ASP A 556 13.37 1.33 26.23
CA ASP A 556 14.54 0.81 26.96
C ASP A 556 15.42 -0.06 26.05
N ALA A 557 14.83 -1.00 25.33
CA ALA A 557 15.53 -1.83 24.37
C ALA A 557 16.22 -1.01 23.25
N ILE A 558 15.62 0.08 22.79
CA ILE A 558 16.24 0.99 21.82
C ILE A 558 17.42 1.72 22.43
N LEU A 559 17.26 2.27 23.64
CA LEU A 559 18.33 3.01 24.33
C LEU A 559 19.51 2.10 24.70
N ASP A 560 19.26 0.85 25.07
CA ASP A 560 20.31 -0.13 25.36
C ASP A 560 21.11 -0.49 24.10
N ARG A 561 20.43 -0.68 22.99
CA ARG A 561 21.06 -1.04 21.72
C ARG A 561 21.84 0.10 21.09
N GLU A 562 21.28 1.31 21.12
CA GLU A 562 21.84 2.45 20.39
C GLU A 562 22.78 3.30 21.27
N GLY A 563 22.63 3.30 22.57
CA GLY A 563 23.47 4.09 23.48
C GLY A 563 24.98 3.90 23.26
N PRO A 564 25.52 2.67 23.14
CA PRO A 564 26.93 2.46 22.87
C PRO A 564 27.40 2.93 21.47
N ARG A 565 26.48 3.07 20.51
CA ARG A 565 26.78 3.39 19.11
C ARG A 565 26.72 4.89 18.81
N LEU A 566 25.86 5.62 19.55
CA LEU A 566 25.63 7.05 19.34
C LEU A 566 26.55 7.88 20.24
N THR A 567 27.79 8.00 19.82
CA THR A 567 28.87 8.54 20.64
C THR A 567 28.91 10.08 20.72
N THR A 568 28.15 10.77 19.87
CA THR A 568 28.17 12.25 19.83
C THR A 568 27.05 12.91 20.64
N ILE A 569 26.13 12.10 21.23
CA ILE A 569 24.97 12.58 22.00
C ILE A 569 24.80 11.87 23.35
N PRO A 570 25.86 11.65 24.15
CA PRO A 570 25.77 10.91 25.39
C PRO A 570 24.82 11.58 26.41
N GLU A 571 24.79 12.90 26.45
CA GLU A 571 23.93 13.67 27.36
C GLU A 571 22.44 13.45 27.03
N THR A 572 22.07 13.44 25.76
CA THR A 572 20.71 13.14 25.31
C THR A 572 20.28 11.73 25.74
N ILE A 573 21.18 10.75 25.65
CA ILE A 573 20.89 9.36 26.07
C ILE A 573 20.63 9.31 27.58
N VAL A 574 21.45 9.99 28.40
CA VAL A 574 21.25 10.05 29.85
C VAL A 574 19.90 10.72 30.18
N GLU A 575 19.60 11.85 29.55
CA GLU A 575 18.34 12.55 29.74
C GLU A 575 17.13 11.65 29.38
N LEU A 576 17.17 10.92 28.26
CA LEU A 576 16.12 10.01 27.84
C LEU A 576 15.92 8.86 28.82
N ARG A 577 17.00 8.29 29.38
CA ARG A 577 16.90 7.26 30.43
C ARG A 577 16.23 7.80 31.69
N ASN A 578 16.54 9.02 32.09
CA ASN A 578 15.89 9.66 33.26
C ASN A 578 14.39 9.88 32.98
N ARG A 579 14.01 10.35 31.81
CA ARG A 579 12.60 10.52 31.40
C ARG A 579 11.88 9.17 31.38
N LEU A 580 12.51 8.13 30.87
CA LEU A 580 11.94 6.78 30.82
C LEU A 580 11.72 6.21 32.23
N ALA A 581 12.66 6.37 33.14
CA ALA A 581 12.52 5.95 34.54
C ALA A 581 11.32 6.66 35.23
N ALA A 582 11.13 7.95 34.96
CA ALA A 582 9.98 8.70 35.49
C ALA A 582 8.64 8.22 34.92
N LEU A 583 8.60 7.82 33.63
CA LEU A 583 7.40 7.25 32.98
C LEU A 583 7.08 5.87 33.54
N SER A 584 8.10 4.99 33.70
CA SER A 584 7.93 3.65 34.24
C SER A 584 7.43 3.68 35.69
N GLY A 585 7.90 4.63 36.51
CA GLY A 585 7.40 4.85 37.87
C GLY A 585 5.93 5.24 37.92
N LYS A 586 5.45 6.08 37.00
CA LYS A 586 4.04 6.43 36.89
C LYS A 586 3.17 5.24 36.42
N ALA A 587 3.65 4.45 35.47
CA ALA A 587 2.94 3.28 34.98
C ALA A 587 2.81 2.17 36.04
N GLY A 588 3.75 2.08 36.98
CA GLY A 588 3.68 1.17 38.13
C GLY A 588 2.69 1.62 39.21
N ALA A 589 2.53 2.92 39.40
CA ALA A 589 1.63 3.49 40.41
C ALA A 589 0.14 3.43 40.00
N THR A 590 -0.18 3.45 38.71
CA THR A 590 -1.56 3.32 38.18
C THR A 590 -2.06 1.88 38.04
N GLY A 591 -1.25 0.88 38.34
CA GLY A 591 -1.59 -0.55 38.31
C GLY A 591 -1.92 -1.18 39.65
N LEU A 592 -2.11 -0.37 40.70
CA LEU A 592 -2.44 -0.83 42.06
C LEU A 592 -3.86 -0.43 42.52
N ASP A 593 -4.72 0.08 41.62
CA ASP A 593 -6.16 0.32 41.89
C ASP A 593 -7.06 -0.68 41.17
#